data_156d625bf2aa0fd1a0e0e170952cbf94
#
_entry.id   156d625bf2aa0fd1a0e0e170952cbf94
#
_cell.length_a   1.000
_cell.length_b   1.000
_cell.length_c   1.000
_cell.angle_alpha   90.00
_cell.angle_beta   90.00
_cell.angle_gamma   90.00
#
_symmetry.space_group_name_H-M   'P 1'
#
loop_
_entity.id
_entity.type
_entity.pdbx_description
1 polymer ?
#
loop_
_entity_poly.entity_id
_entity_poly.type
_entity_poly.pdbx_seq_one_letter_code
_entity_poly.pdbx_strand_id
1 'polypeptide(L)'
;MLLVAFEVDVAATGFAFWKGGFISKYVFYVLFVVAMFVVLRIIPDSINAAAKARELELERGRLEAEKNIIEAELKNSRVAIMLSQIQPHFIYNTLGTIERMCLKDPEKAFDLVRNFSLYLRGNFSELDSVSPIRFAEELKHVEYYANIEKVRFPDMNIEYRVEATDFVLPALSVQPLVENAIKHGLMRLESGGTVLIHSYETPTHFCVAVKDDGVGFDTIQPMDEKKHVGLRNIRGRLKAMVNGELILESKVGVGTKAVIMIPKEVNV
;
A
#
# COMPACT_ATOMS: atom_id res chain seq x y z
N MET A 1 65.46 25.94 19.43
CA MET A 1 66.27 25.02 18.64
C MET A 1 65.98 25.05 17.13
N LEU A 2 64.74 25.18 16.70
CA LEU A 2 64.40 25.37 15.25
C LEU A 2 64.83 26.68 14.63
N LEU A 3 64.83 27.78 15.42
CA LEU A 3 65.30 29.12 14.97
C LEU A 3 66.83 29.15 14.71
N VAL A 4 67.63 28.43 15.49
CA VAL A 4 69.08 28.39 15.33
C VAL A 4 69.50 27.52 14.14
N ALA A 5 68.78 26.44 13.88
CA ALA A 5 69.02 25.60 12.69
C ALA A 5 68.69 26.32 11.36
N PHE A 6 67.67 27.23 11.40
CA PHE A 6 67.29 28.03 10.26
C PHE A 6 68.33 29.14 9.98
N GLU A 7 68.97 29.73 11.05
CA GLU A 7 70.05 30.72 10.84
C GLU A 7 71.31 30.11 10.27
N VAL A 8 71.64 28.86 10.57
CA VAL A 8 72.88 28.20 10.08
C VAL A 8 72.75 27.83 8.59
N ASP A 9 71.62 27.36 8.16
CA ASP A 9 71.40 27.04 6.74
C ASP A 9 71.20 28.26 5.85
N VAL A 10 70.63 29.33 6.38
CA VAL A 10 70.56 30.62 5.73
C VAL A 10 71.91 31.29 5.60
N ALA A 11 72.88 31.02 6.53
CA ALA A 11 74.23 31.53 6.44
C ALA A 11 75.03 30.81 5.32
N ALA A 12 74.82 29.51 5.05
CA ALA A 12 75.51 28.78 4.02
C ALA A 12 75.02 29.05 2.60
N THR A 13 73.71 29.26 2.44
CA THR A 13 73.09 29.62 1.15
C THR A 13 72.92 31.10 0.94
N GLY A 14 72.88 31.86 1.99
CA GLY A 14 72.66 33.31 1.99
C GLY A 14 73.86 34.15 1.57
N PHE A 15 75.14 33.59 1.59
CA PHE A 15 76.28 34.35 1.19
C PHE A 15 76.32 34.70 -0.30
N ALA A 16 75.67 33.90 -1.13
CA ALA A 16 75.43 34.21 -2.53
C ALA A 16 74.26 35.19 -2.77
N PHE A 17 73.30 35.19 -1.89
CA PHE A 17 72.07 36.02 -1.99
C PHE A 17 72.24 37.38 -1.35
N TRP A 18 73.22 37.57 -0.49
CA TRP A 18 73.41 38.84 0.26
C TRP A 18 74.19 39.91 -0.53
N LYS A 19 74.69 39.64 -1.71
CA LYS A 19 75.23 40.64 -2.65
C LYS A 19 74.17 41.38 -3.47
N GLY A 20 72.97 40.91 -3.47
CA GLY A 20 71.81 41.57 -4.06
C GLY A 20 71.10 42.45 -3.00
N GLY A 21 71.31 43.73 -3.09
CA GLY A 21 70.92 44.77 -2.21
C GLY A 21 69.60 44.69 -1.41
N PHE A 22 69.40 45.68 -0.57
CA PHE A 22 68.30 45.93 0.36
C PHE A 22 66.88 45.48 -0.11
N ILE A 23 66.64 45.50 -1.41
CA ILE A 23 65.41 45.11 -2.11
C ILE A 23 65.11 43.60 -1.96
N SER A 24 66.10 42.74 -1.96
CA SER A 24 65.93 41.28 -1.87
C SER A 24 65.42 40.87 -0.48
N LYS A 25 65.86 41.49 0.58
CA LYS A 25 65.39 41.20 1.96
C LYS A 25 63.97 41.65 2.15
N TYR A 26 63.59 42.79 1.60
CA TYR A 26 62.23 43.32 1.71
C TYR A 26 61.23 42.46 0.94
N VAL A 27 61.59 42.00 -0.25
CA VAL A 27 60.76 41.10 -1.05
C VAL A 27 60.56 39.77 -0.34
N PHE A 28 61.62 39.18 0.25
CA PHE A 28 61.49 37.93 1.00
C PHE A 28 60.60 38.09 2.26
N TYR A 29 60.77 39.20 2.99
CA TYR A 29 59.91 39.49 4.18
C TYR A 29 58.45 39.70 3.79
N VAL A 30 58.17 40.39 2.72
CA VAL A 30 56.80 40.60 2.23
C VAL A 30 56.17 39.27 1.80
N LEU A 31 56.95 38.42 1.05
CA LEU A 31 56.49 37.11 0.65
C LEU A 31 56.23 36.20 1.86
N PHE A 32 57.08 36.27 2.89
CA PHE A 32 56.90 35.49 4.13
C PHE A 32 55.67 35.94 4.89
N VAL A 33 55.45 37.26 5.04
CA VAL A 33 54.25 37.79 5.72
C VAL A 33 53.00 37.45 4.95
N VAL A 34 53.01 37.52 3.62
CA VAL A 34 51.88 37.12 2.77
C VAL A 34 51.61 35.62 2.88
N ALA A 35 52.67 34.80 2.83
CA ALA A 35 52.53 33.34 3.01
C ALA A 35 51.96 33.00 4.39
N MET A 36 52.47 33.63 5.46
CA MET A 36 51.96 33.45 6.82
C MET A 36 50.50 33.89 6.94
N PHE A 37 50.12 35.03 6.33
CA PHE A 37 48.75 35.49 6.32
C PHE A 37 47.82 34.53 5.57
N VAL A 38 48.25 33.99 4.43
CA VAL A 38 47.54 32.97 3.66
C VAL A 38 47.34 31.72 4.49
N VAL A 39 48.39 31.21 5.16
CA VAL A 39 48.34 30.04 6.03
C VAL A 39 47.36 30.25 7.19
N LEU A 40 47.43 31.38 7.86
CA LEU A 40 46.57 31.72 9.02
C LEU A 40 45.10 31.90 8.62
N ARG A 41 44.80 32.22 7.36
CA ARG A 41 43.42 32.36 6.86
C ARG A 41 42.86 31.06 6.24
N ILE A 42 43.65 30.41 5.38
CA ILE A 42 43.17 29.24 4.60
C ILE A 42 43.07 27.99 5.45
N ILE A 43 44.00 27.73 6.37
CA ILE A 43 44.00 26.51 7.17
C ILE A 43 42.76 26.40 8.08
N PRO A 44 42.39 27.43 8.88
CA PRO A 44 41.19 27.38 9.69
C PRO A 44 39.91 27.17 8.89
N ASP A 45 39.80 27.89 7.74
CA ASP A 45 38.62 27.78 6.89
C ASP A 45 38.49 26.40 6.25
N SER A 46 39.60 25.78 5.85
CA SER A 46 39.60 24.39 5.32
C SER A 46 39.26 23.36 6.39
N ILE A 47 39.74 23.51 7.63
CA ILE A 47 39.44 22.61 8.76
C ILE A 47 37.96 22.74 9.12
N ASN A 48 37.42 23.97 9.20
CA ASN A 48 36.02 24.19 9.49
C ASN A 48 35.09 23.67 8.39
N ALA A 49 35.47 23.84 7.11
CA ALA A 49 34.74 23.25 5.98
C ALA A 49 34.74 21.72 6.02
N ALA A 50 35.88 21.09 6.34
CA ALA A 50 35.97 19.64 6.47
C ALA A 50 35.16 19.11 7.68
N ALA A 51 35.17 19.83 8.80
CA ALA A 51 34.34 19.48 9.97
C ALA A 51 32.85 19.56 9.67
N LYS A 52 32.42 20.64 8.99
CA LYS A 52 31.03 20.81 8.59
C LYS A 52 30.59 19.79 7.55
N ALA A 53 31.45 19.40 6.62
CA ALA A 53 31.17 18.34 5.65
C ALA A 53 30.95 16.99 6.35
N ARG A 54 31.81 16.64 7.34
CA ARG A 54 31.62 15.42 8.14
C ARG A 54 30.32 15.42 8.96
N GLU A 55 29.98 16.55 9.55
CA GLU A 55 28.72 16.69 10.30
C GLU A 55 27.51 16.46 9.38
N LEU A 56 27.53 17.05 8.18
CA LEU A 56 26.47 16.85 7.17
C LEU A 56 26.38 15.40 6.70
N GLU A 57 27.50 14.72 6.51
CA GLU A 57 27.51 13.28 6.15
C GLU A 57 26.93 12.42 7.25
N LEU A 58 27.28 12.70 8.52
CA LEU A 58 26.71 11.98 9.67
C LEU A 58 25.19 12.22 9.79
N GLU A 59 24.75 13.45 9.59
CA GLU A 59 23.33 13.81 9.63
C GLU A 59 22.57 13.12 8.49
N ARG A 60 23.10 13.12 7.27
CA ARG A 60 22.55 12.36 6.14
C ARG A 60 22.45 10.87 6.44
N GLY A 61 23.51 10.28 6.97
CA GLY A 61 23.50 8.86 7.34
C GLY A 61 22.45 8.53 8.40
N ARG A 62 22.24 9.43 9.38
CA ARG A 62 21.16 9.28 10.38
C ARG A 62 19.77 9.38 9.76
N LEU A 63 19.54 10.36 8.89
CA LEU A 63 18.25 10.56 8.20
C LEU A 63 17.93 9.38 7.27
N GLU A 64 18.92 8.85 6.55
CA GLU A 64 18.74 7.64 5.72
C GLU A 64 18.42 6.41 6.56
N ALA A 65 19.09 6.22 7.70
CA ALA A 65 18.78 5.13 8.62
C ALA A 65 17.37 5.25 9.21
N GLU A 66 16.97 6.43 9.66
CA GLU A 66 15.63 6.71 10.16
C GLU A 66 14.56 6.49 9.10
N LYS A 67 14.79 6.97 7.88
CA LYS A 67 13.91 6.70 6.72
C LYS A 67 13.72 5.20 6.49
N ASN A 68 14.81 4.42 6.48
CA ASN A 68 14.75 2.99 6.26
C ASN A 68 13.97 2.26 7.37
N ILE A 69 14.09 2.70 8.62
CA ILE A 69 13.31 2.16 9.75
C ILE A 69 11.82 2.46 9.56
N ILE A 70 11.47 3.71 9.24
CA ILE A 70 10.07 4.12 9.02
C ILE A 70 9.47 3.37 7.83
N GLU A 71 10.20 3.19 6.74
CA GLU A 71 9.76 2.41 5.58
C GLU A 71 9.52 0.94 5.93
N ALA A 72 10.40 0.34 6.75
CA ALA A 72 10.23 -1.04 7.23
C ALA A 72 9.01 -1.18 8.17
N GLU A 73 8.82 -0.24 9.10
CA GLU A 73 7.65 -0.21 9.99
C GLU A 73 6.34 -0.02 9.20
N LEU A 74 6.34 0.88 8.21
CA LEU A 74 5.19 1.10 7.33
C LEU A 74 4.85 -0.17 6.55
N LYS A 75 5.87 -0.87 6.01
CA LYS A 75 5.69 -2.14 5.32
C LYS A 75 5.12 -3.21 6.24
N ASN A 76 5.65 -3.35 7.45
CA ASN A 76 5.16 -4.30 8.44
C ASN A 76 3.73 -3.98 8.88
N SER A 77 3.42 -2.71 9.09
CA SER A 77 2.06 -2.25 9.43
C SER A 77 1.08 -2.55 8.28
N ARG A 78 1.47 -2.31 7.03
CA ARG A 78 0.65 -2.68 5.86
C ARG A 78 0.38 -4.18 5.82
N VAL A 79 1.41 -5.01 5.99
CA VAL A 79 1.25 -6.48 6.04
C VAL A 79 0.31 -6.90 7.18
N ALA A 80 0.43 -6.30 8.36
CA ALA A 80 -0.46 -6.60 9.48
C ALA A 80 -1.92 -6.21 9.19
N ILE A 81 -2.14 -5.04 8.56
CA ILE A 81 -3.47 -4.60 8.10
C ILE A 81 -4.02 -5.57 7.05
N MET A 82 -3.20 -5.97 6.07
CA MET A 82 -3.55 -6.96 5.04
C MET A 82 -4.01 -8.27 5.65
N LEU A 83 -3.21 -8.83 6.57
CA LEU A 83 -3.55 -10.09 7.26
C LEU A 83 -4.82 -9.96 8.11
N SER A 84 -5.10 -8.79 8.68
CA SER A 84 -6.33 -8.54 9.44
C SER A 84 -7.57 -8.43 8.56
N GLN A 85 -7.43 -8.04 7.30
CA GLN A 85 -8.54 -7.95 6.33
C GLN A 85 -8.92 -9.32 5.75
N ILE A 86 -7.94 -10.23 5.60
CA ILE A 86 -8.24 -11.63 5.29
C ILE A 86 -8.76 -12.24 6.59
N GLN A 87 -10.05 -12.59 6.62
CA GLN A 87 -10.65 -13.18 7.81
C GLN A 87 -9.94 -14.51 8.17
N PRO A 88 -9.24 -14.60 9.33
CA PRO A 88 -8.50 -15.82 9.68
C PRO A 88 -9.39 -17.06 9.68
N HIS A 89 -10.63 -16.90 10.11
CA HIS A 89 -11.62 -17.96 10.11
C HIS A 89 -11.94 -18.52 8.70
N PHE A 90 -11.95 -17.66 7.66
CA PHE A 90 -12.12 -18.11 6.28
C PHE A 90 -10.96 -18.99 5.82
N ILE A 91 -9.71 -18.58 6.15
CA ILE A 91 -8.50 -19.35 5.83
C ILE A 91 -8.57 -20.74 6.47
N TYR A 92 -8.79 -20.81 7.79
CA TYR A 92 -8.87 -22.10 8.51
C TYR A 92 -9.98 -23.00 7.99
N ASN A 93 -11.15 -22.44 7.72
CA ASN A 93 -12.27 -23.21 7.20
C ASN A 93 -12.02 -23.73 5.79
N THR A 94 -11.37 -22.93 4.93
CA THR A 94 -11.02 -23.36 3.57
C THR A 94 -9.98 -24.48 3.61
N LEU A 95 -8.92 -24.34 4.42
CA LEU A 95 -7.90 -25.39 4.59
C LEU A 95 -8.52 -26.70 5.12
N GLY A 96 -9.39 -26.63 6.14
CA GLY A 96 -10.10 -27.81 6.65
C GLY A 96 -11.07 -28.43 5.63
N THR A 97 -11.61 -27.63 4.70
CA THR A 97 -12.43 -28.17 3.60
C THR A 97 -11.56 -28.85 2.56
N ILE A 98 -10.40 -28.25 2.20
CA ILE A 98 -9.41 -28.88 1.31
C ILE A 98 -8.97 -30.22 1.88
N GLU A 99 -8.60 -30.29 3.17
CA GLU A 99 -8.21 -31.53 3.84
C GLU A 99 -9.25 -32.62 3.68
N ARG A 100 -10.52 -32.31 3.98
CA ARG A 100 -11.63 -33.28 3.80
C ARG A 100 -11.82 -33.69 2.35
N MET A 101 -11.68 -32.79 1.39
CA MET A 101 -11.84 -33.06 -0.04
C MET A 101 -10.68 -33.87 -0.59
N CYS A 102 -9.47 -33.79 -0.07
CA CYS A 102 -8.34 -34.62 -0.49
C CYS A 102 -8.65 -36.13 -0.39
N LEU A 103 -9.45 -36.53 0.60
CA LEU A 103 -9.85 -37.94 0.79
C LEU A 103 -11.14 -38.31 0.06
N LYS A 104 -12.06 -37.34 -0.13
CA LYS A 104 -13.39 -37.59 -0.66
C LYS A 104 -13.48 -37.37 -2.17
N ASP A 105 -12.86 -36.32 -2.67
CA ASP A 105 -12.92 -35.86 -4.07
C ASP A 105 -11.65 -35.04 -4.38
N PRO A 106 -10.55 -35.72 -4.77
CA PRO A 106 -9.26 -35.07 -5.03
C PRO A 106 -9.32 -34.01 -6.14
N GLU A 107 -10.19 -34.14 -7.13
CA GLU A 107 -10.36 -33.17 -8.20
C GLU A 107 -10.95 -31.86 -7.64
N LYS A 108 -11.99 -31.95 -6.83
CA LYS A 108 -12.53 -30.78 -6.11
C LYS A 108 -11.52 -30.17 -5.14
N ALA A 109 -10.71 -30.99 -4.46
CA ALA A 109 -9.64 -30.48 -3.61
C ALA A 109 -8.63 -29.63 -4.42
N PHE A 110 -8.24 -30.11 -5.60
CA PHE A 110 -7.35 -29.36 -6.50
C PHE A 110 -7.96 -28.03 -6.94
N ASP A 111 -9.22 -28.03 -7.37
CA ASP A 111 -9.92 -26.80 -7.77
C ASP A 111 -10.05 -25.83 -6.59
N LEU A 112 -10.29 -26.35 -5.39
CA LEU A 112 -10.36 -25.53 -4.18
C LEU A 112 -9.01 -24.86 -3.86
N VAL A 113 -7.91 -25.60 -3.93
CA VAL A 113 -6.54 -25.07 -3.75
C VAL A 113 -6.26 -23.99 -4.77
N ARG A 114 -6.62 -24.21 -6.03
CA ARG A 114 -6.44 -23.26 -7.13
C ARG A 114 -7.22 -21.97 -6.88
N ASN A 115 -8.53 -22.09 -6.60
CA ASN A 115 -9.38 -20.92 -6.32
C ASN A 115 -8.89 -20.15 -5.09
N PHE A 116 -8.48 -20.87 -4.02
CA PHE A 116 -7.97 -20.26 -2.81
C PHE A 116 -6.65 -19.51 -3.05
N SER A 117 -5.74 -20.08 -3.83
CA SER A 117 -4.49 -19.43 -4.21
C SER A 117 -4.73 -18.15 -5.02
N LEU A 118 -5.69 -18.18 -5.96
CA LEU A 118 -6.07 -17.03 -6.78
C LEU A 118 -6.77 -15.96 -5.95
N TYR A 119 -7.66 -16.34 -5.05
CA TYR A 119 -8.31 -15.44 -4.09
C TYR A 119 -7.29 -14.73 -3.20
N LEU A 120 -6.34 -15.46 -2.61
CA LEU A 120 -5.29 -14.86 -1.77
C LEU A 120 -4.42 -13.90 -2.57
N ARG A 121 -3.99 -14.32 -3.77
CA ARG A 121 -3.15 -13.47 -4.63
C ARG A 121 -3.86 -12.17 -4.99
N GLY A 122 -5.15 -12.23 -5.34
CA GLY A 122 -5.93 -11.04 -5.66
C GLY A 122 -6.02 -10.08 -4.47
N ASN A 123 -6.41 -10.58 -3.31
CA ASN A 123 -6.47 -9.75 -2.10
C ASN A 123 -5.13 -9.09 -1.76
N PHE A 124 -3.99 -9.78 -1.98
CA PHE A 124 -2.66 -9.20 -1.72
C PHE A 124 -2.25 -8.15 -2.76
N SER A 125 -2.53 -8.36 -4.05
CA SER A 125 -2.15 -7.43 -5.12
C SER A 125 -2.99 -6.15 -5.13
N GLU A 126 -4.26 -6.23 -4.72
CA GLU A 126 -5.20 -5.12 -4.80
C GLU A 126 -5.13 -4.16 -3.60
N LEU A 127 -4.57 -4.61 -2.47
CA LEU A 127 -4.37 -3.75 -1.29
C LEU A 127 -3.32 -2.64 -1.52
N ASP A 128 -2.38 -2.87 -2.44
CA ASP A 128 -1.40 -1.86 -2.87
C ASP A 128 -1.91 -0.99 -4.03
N SER A 129 -3.06 -1.33 -4.62
CA SER A 129 -3.62 -0.60 -5.75
C SER A 129 -4.27 0.71 -5.30
N VAL A 130 -3.63 1.83 -5.63
CA VAL A 130 -4.17 3.18 -5.45
C VAL A 130 -5.12 3.55 -6.60
N SER A 131 -5.17 2.76 -7.67
CA SER A 131 -5.94 3.01 -8.88
C SER A 131 -7.17 2.12 -8.97
N PRO A 132 -8.27 2.58 -9.58
CA PRO A 132 -9.40 1.73 -9.90
C PRO A 132 -8.99 0.57 -10.81
N ILE A 133 -9.64 -0.58 -10.66
CA ILE A 133 -9.46 -1.77 -11.50
C ILE A 133 -10.67 -1.98 -12.41
N ARG A 134 -10.55 -2.79 -13.45
CA ARG A 134 -11.66 -3.16 -14.32
C ARG A 134 -12.66 -4.04 -13.56
N PHE A 135 -13.95 -3.81 -13.80
CA PHE A 135 -15.00 -4.64 -13.18
C PHE A 135 -14.82 -6.15 -13.48
N ALA A 136 -14.35 -6.49 -14.68
CA ALA A 136 -14.06 -7.88 -15.03
C ALA A 136 -12.98 -8.54 -14.16
N GLU A 137 -12.04 -7.78 -13.61
CA GLU A 137 -11.02 -8.25 -12.67
C GLU A 137 -11.63 -8.47 -11.28
N GLU A 138 -12.38 -7.51 -10.78
CA GLU A 138 -13.11 -7.61 -9.52
C GLU A 138 -14.10 -8.80 -9.54
N LEU A 139 -14.80 -9.02 -10.66
CA LEU A 139 -15.73 -10.13 -10.83
C LEU A 139 -15.03 -11.49 -10.72
N LYS A 140 -13.85 -11.64 -11.30
CA LYS A 140 -13.06 -12.88 -11.14
C LYS A 140 -12.71 -13.16 -9.67
N HIS A 141 -12.39 -12.14 -8.90
CA HIS A 141 -12.10 -12.29 -7.46
C HIS A 141 -13.34 -12.73 -6.69
N VAL A 142 -14.48 -12.17 -7.03
CA VAL A 142 -15.77 -12.61 -6.50
C VAL A 142 -16.04 -14.07 -6.86
N GLU A 143 -15.78 -14.49 -8.10
CA GLU A 143 -15.93 -15.88 -8.54
C GLU A 143 -15.03 -16.87 -7.77
N TYR A 144 -13.76 -16.52 -7.52
CA TYR A 144 -12.86 -17.34 -6.71
C TYR A 144 -13.40 -17.55 -5.30
N TYR A 145 -13.84 -16.49 -4.64
CA TYR A 145 -14.45 -16.55 -3.33
C TYR A 145 -15.74 -17.40 -3.34
N ALA A 146 -16.63 -17.14 -4.29
CA ALA A 146 -17.90 -17.83 -4.46
C ALA A 146 -17.72 -19.33 -4.68
N ASN A 147 -16.76 -19.74 -5.51
CA ASN A 147 -16.45 -21.14 -5.77
C ASN A 147 -15.95 -21.86 -4.51
N ILE A 148 -15.19 -21.20 -3.66
CA ILE A 148 -14.74 -21.77 -2.37
C ILE A 148 -15.94 -21.97 -1.44
N GLU A 149 -16.79 -20.95 -1.28
CA GLU A 149 -17.95 -21.02 -0.39
C GLU A 149 -19.00 -22.03 -0.87
N LYS A 150 -19.17 -22.20 -2.18
CA LYS A 150 -20.09 -23.19 -2.76
C LYS A 150 -19.72 -24.64 -2.42
N VAL A 151 -18.43 -24.96 -2.27
CA VAL A 151 -18.00 -26.30 -1.80
C VAL A 151 -18.33 -26.49 -0.33
N ARG A 152 -18.28 -25.42 0.47
CA ARG A 152 -18.59 -25.45 1.90
C ARG A 152 -20.10 -25.47 2.18
N PHE A 153 -20.88 -24.79 1.33
CA PHE A 153 -22.32 -24.64 1.44
C PHE A 153 -22.98 -25.03 0.12
N PRO A 154 -23.18 -26.36 -0.13
CA PRO A 154 -23.71 -26.87 -1.40
C PRO A 154 -25.11 -26.35 -1.75
N ASP A 155 -25.93 -26.07 -0.73
CA ASP A 155 -27.31 -25.60 -0.88
C ASP A 155 -27.41 -24.08 -1.24
N MET A 156 -26.26 -23.40 -1.29
CA MET A 156 -26.18 -22.01 -1.72
C MET A 156 -26.12 -21.92 -3.25
N ASN A 157 -26.94 -21.03 -3.83
CA ASN A 157 -26.88 -20.70 -5.24
C ASN A 157 -26.26 -19.30 -5.45
N ILE A 158 -25.43 -19.16 -6.49
CA ILE A 158 -24.87 -17.86 -6.90
C ILE A 158 -25.15 -17.68 -8.37
N GLU A 159 -25.87 -16.60 -8.69
CA GLU A 159 -26.28 -16.25 -10.04
C GLU A 159 -25.53 -15.00 -10.51
N TYR A 160 -25.07 -15.05 -11.75
CA TYR A 160 -24.37 -13.95 -12.40
C TYR A 160 -25.21 -13.46 -13.59
N ARG A 161 -25.60 -12.18 -13.55
CA ARG A 161 -26.21 -11.48 -14.67
C ARG A 161 -25.29 -10.32 -15.05
N VAL A 162 -24.43 -10.51 -16.04
CA VAL A 162 -23.40 -9.58 -16.41
C VAL A 162 -23.78 -8.92 -17.74
N GLU A 163 -24.39 -7.73 -17.69
CA GLU A 163 -24.84 -6.98 -18.85
C GLU A 163 -23.88 -5.82 -19.19
N ALA A 164 -23.13 -5.31 -18.21
CA ALA A 164 -22.11 -4.27 -18.38
C ALA A 164 -20.78 -4.72 -17.76
N THR A 165 -19.67 -4.56 -18.50
CA THR A 165 -18.32 -4.96 -18.08
C THR A 165 -17.26 -3.90 -18.28
N ASP A 166 -17.51 -2.90 -19.15
CA ASP A 166 -16.51 -1.92 -19.57
C ASP A 166 -16.54 -0.67 -18.69
N PHE A 167 -16.20 -0.83 -17.44
CA PHE A 167 -16.03 0.25 -16.46
C PHE A 167 -15.03 -0.15 -15.38
N VAL A 168 -14.59 0.86 -14.63
CA VAL A 168 -13.64 0.70 -13.52
C VAL A 168 -14.29 1.05 -12.19
N LEU A 169 -13.79 0.40 -11.12
CA LEU A 169 -14.21 0.64 -9.74
C LEU A 169 -13.03 0.43 -8.79
N PRO A 170 -13.08 0.93 -7.55
CA PRO A 170 -12.07 0.61 -6.57
C PRO A 170 -12.03 -0.90 -6.29
N ALA A 171 -10.84 -1.48 -6.25
CA ALA A 171 -10.65 -2.88 -5.89
C ALA A 171 -11.34 -3.25 -4.57
N LEU A 172 -11.78 -4.50 -4.42
CA LEU A 172 -12.49 -4.98 -3.22
C LEU A 172 -13.74 -4.15 -2.88
N SER A 173 -14.51 -3.76 -3.90
CA SER A 173 -15.79 -3.07 -3.71
C SER A 173 -16.99 -4.01 -3.76
N VAL A 174 -16.97 -4.99 -4.66
CA VAL A 174 -18.06 -5.97 -4.85
C VAL A 174 -17.87 -7.19 -3.95
N GLN A 175 -16.64 -7.69 -3.84
CA GLN A 175 -16.34 -8.89 -3.05
C GLN A 175 -16.88 -8.81 -1.60
N PRO A 176 -16.66 -7.73 -0.81
CA PRO A 176 -17.19 -7.67 0.55
C PRO A 176 -18.74 -7.62 0.61
N LEU A 177 -19.40 -7.15 -0.44
CA LEU A 177 -20.85 -7.19 -0.52
C LEU A 177 -21.35 -8.62 -0.69
N VAL A 178 -20.69 -9.40 -1.54
CA VAL A 178 -20.98 -10.84 -1.73
C VAL A 178 -20.65 -11.62 -0.46
N GLU A 179 -19.53 -11.34 0.19
CA GLU A 179 -19.18 -11.91 1.49
C GLU A 179 -20.28 -11.66 2.54
N ASN A 180 -20.78 -10.43 2.62
CA ASN A 180 -21.85 -10.08 3.54
C ASN A 180 -23.16 -10.80 3.19
N ALA A 181 -23.54 -10.87 1.92
CA ALA A 181 -24.72 -11.61 1.45
C ALA A 181 -24.67 -13.09 1.86
N ILE A 182 -23.52 -13.75 1.65
CA ILE A 182 -23.34 -15.16 2.03
C ILE A 182 -23.36 -15.29 3.56
N LYS A 183 -22.51 -14.58 4.29
CA LYS A 183 -22.29 -14.77 5.74
C LYS A 183 -23.46 -14.31 6.60
N HIS A 184 -24.03 -13.17 6.27
CA HIS A 184 -25.06 -12.52 7.08
C HIS A 184 -26.47 -12.77 6.53
N GLY A 185 -26.58 -13.00 5.22
CA GLY A 185 -27.83 -13.36 4.56
C GLY A 185 -28.09 -14.86 4.61
N LEU A 186 -27.34 -15.61 3.82
CA LEU A 186 -27.67 -17.02 3.53
C LEU A 186 -27.28 -18.02 4.61
N MET A 187 -26.11 -17.89 5.24
CA MET A 187 -25.66 -18.85 6.27
C MET A 187 -26.54 -18.95 7.50
N ARG A 188 -27.52 -18.08 7.64
CA ARG A 188 -28.53 -18.08 8.71
C ARG A 188 -29.83 -18.79 8.30
N LEU A 189 -29.94 -19.21 7.03
CA LEU A 189 -31.06 -19.98 6.51
C LEU A 189 -30.71 -21.47 6.51
N GLU A 190 -31.60 -22.30 7.04
CA GLU A 190 -31.43 -23.76 7.02
C GLU A 190 -31.63 -24.36 5.61
N SER A 191 -32.38 -23.65 4.77
CA SER A 191 -32.73 -24.09 3.39
C SER A 191 -31.77 -23.67 2.31
N GLY A 192 -30.65 -22.99 2.68
CA GLY A 192 -29.82 -22.30 1.71
C GLY A 192 -30.49 -21.04 1.17
N GLY A 193 -30.00 -20.53 0.04
CA GLY A 193 -30.54 -19.33 -0.60
C GLY A 193 -29.72 -18.93 -1.83
N THR A 194 -30.06 -17.79 -2.42
CA THR A 194 -29.48 -17.30 -3.67
C THR A 194 -28.85 -15.92 -3.47
N VAL A 195 -27.61 -15.77 -3.98
CA VAL A 195 -27.00 -14.44 -4.19
C VAL A 195 -26.99 -14.16 -5.69
N LEU A 196 -27.62 -13.07 -6.11
CA LEU A 196 -27.57 -12.57 -7.48
C LEU A 196 -26.59 -11.40 -7.57
N ILE A 197 -25.60 -11.51 -8.45
CA ILE A 197 -24.69 -10.47 -8.83
C ILE A 197 -25.08 -9.96 -10.21
N HIS A 198 -25.55 -8.72 -10.29
CA HIS A 198 -26.07 -8.14 -11.54
C HIS A 198 -25.34 -6.85 -11.86
N SER A 199 -24.61 -6.83 -12.99
CA SER A 199 -24.04 -5.60 -13.55
C SER A 199 -24.88 -5.13 -14.74
N TYR A 200 -25.25 -3.86 -14.75
CA TYR A 200 -26.06 -3.22 -15.79
C TYR A 200 -25.70 -1.75 -15.92
N GLU A 201 -26.18 -1.12 -16.96
CA GLU A 201 -26.02 0.31 -17.15
C GLU A 201 -27.36 1.05 -17.20
N THR A 202 -27.32 2.29 -16.76
CA THR A 202 -28.38 3.28 -16.93
C THR A 202 -27.89 4.38 -17.88
N PRO A 203 -28.71 5.34 -18.29
CA PRO A 203 -28.23 6.47 -19.09
C PRO A 203 -27.05 7.24 -18.46
N THR A 204 -26.95 7.27 -17.14
CA THR A 204 -25.98 8.09 -16.40
C THR A 204 -24.97 7.31 -15.57
N HIS A 205 -25.22 6.02 -15.30
CA HIS A 205 -24.38 5.24 -14.39
C HIS A 205 -24.15 3.81 -14.90
N PHE A 206 -22.99 3.26 -14.57
CA PHE A 206 -22.77 1.82 -14.45
C PHE A 206 -23.17 1.36 -13.06
N CYS A 207 -23.85 0.23 -12.97
CA CYS A 207 -24.39 -0.28 -11.72
C CYS A 207 -23.96 -1.72 -11.49
N VAL A 208 -23.60 -2.05 -10.22
CA VAL A 208 -23.41 -3.43 -9.77
C VAL A 208 -24.29 -3.68 -8.56
N ALA A 209 -25.28 -4.54 -8.71
CA ALA A 209 -26.18 -4.95 -7.66
C ALA A 209 -25.79 -6.34 -7.12
N VAL A 210 -25.65 -6.46 -5.83
CA VAL A 210 -25.54 -7.73 -5.10
C VAL A 210 -26.83 -7.88 -4.28
N LYS A 211 -27.64 -8.90 -4.60
CA LYS A 211 -28.92 -9.17 -3.94
C LYS A 211 -28.89 -10.58 -3.36
N ASP A 212 -29.26 -10.71 -2.09
CA ASP A 212 -29.53 -12.00 -1.46
C ASP A 212 -31.02 -12.12 -1.08
N ASP A 213 -31.50 -13.35 -0.95
CA ASP A 213 -32.80 -13.71 -0.42
C ASP A 213 -32.69 -14.23 1.03
N GLY A 214 -31.68 -13.76 1.74
CA GLY A 214 -31.34 -14.16 3.11
C GLY A 214 -32.27 -13.57 4.17
N VAL A 215 -31.82 -13.61 5.42
CA VAL A 215 -32.63 -13.17 6.56
C VAL A 215 -32.91 -11.65 6.57
N GLY A 216 -32.12 -10.86 5.85
CA GLY A 216 -32.22 -9.40 5.86
C GLY A 216 -32.03 -8.80 7.25
N PHE A 217 -32.18 -7.47 7.34
CA PHE A 217 -32.12 -6.70 8.58
C PHE A 217 -32.93 -5.41 8.49
N ASP A 218 -33.24 -4.82 9.65
CA ASP A 218 -33.95 -3.55 9.73
C ASP A 218 -32.98 -2.38 9.49
N THR A 219 -33.23 -1.60 8.45
CA THR A 219 -32.41 -0.43 8.08
C THR A 219 -32.82 0.84 8.83
N ILE A 220 -33.95 0.83 9.58
CA ILE A 220 -34.45 2.00 10.34
C ILE A 220 -33.66 2.17 11.65
N GLN A 221 -33.14 1.08 12.22
CA GLN A 221 -32.27 1.17 13.39
C GLN A 221 -30.95 1.84 13.03
N PRO A 222 -30.42 2.75 13.90
CA PRO A 222 -29.12 3.34 13.66
C PRO A 222 -28.10 2.22 13.44
N MET A 223 -27.47 2.19 12.27
CA MET A 223 -26.40 1.23 12.01
C MET A 223 -25.30 1.44 13.05
N ASP A 224 -25.04 0.41 13.86
CA ASP A 224 -23.91 0.41 14.79
C ASP A 224 -22.63 0.65 13.99
N GLU A 225 -22.07 1.85 14.13
CA GLU A 225 -20.88 2.29 13.36
C GLU A 225 -19.71 1.32 13.50
N LYS A 226 -19.62 0.59 14.61
CA LYS A 226 -18.57 -0.41 14.85
C LYS A 226 -18.77 -1.71 14.04
N LYS A 227 -20.02 -2.06 13.72
CA LYS A 227 -20.36 -3.29 13.00
C LYS A 227 -20.28 -3.15 11.48
N HIS A 228 -20.32 -1.93 10.94
CA HIS A 228 -20.39 -1.66 9.49
C HIS A 228 -19.16 -0.95 8.92
N VAL A 229 -17.98 -1.16 9.52
CA VAL A 229 -16.71 -0.58 9.07
C VAL A 229 -16.42 -0.92 7.59
N GLY A 230 -16.73 -2.14 7.15
CA GLY A 230 -16.54 -2.57 5.76
C GLY A 230 -17.34 -1.73 4.76
N LEU A 231 -18.64 -1.54 4.99
CA LEU A 231 -19.51 -0.75 4.10
C LEU A 231 -19.11 0.72 4.06
N ARG A 232 -18.68 1.29 5.19
CA ARG A 232 -18.17 2.66 5.25
C ARG A 232 -16.91 2.84 4.44
N ASN A 233 -15.99 1.88 4.50
CA ASN A 233 -14.76 1.88 3.72
C ASN A 233 -15.04 1.81 2.21
N ILE A 234 -15.99 0.96 1.80
CA ILE A 234 -16.43 0.88 0.40
C ILE A 234 -17.00 2.23 -0.05
N ARG A 235 -17.93 2.83 0.71
CA ARG A 235 -18.50 4.15 0.39
C ARG A 235 -17.42 5.22 0.24
N GLY A 236 -16.47 5.27 1.17
CA GLY A 236 -15.36 6.23 1.14
C GLY A 236 -14.50 6.08 -0.12
N ARG A 237 -14.13 4.85 -0.48
CA ARG A 237 -13.33 4.57 -1.70
C ARG A 237 -14.08 4.86 -2.98
N LEU A 238 -15.35 4.44 -3.09
CA LEU A 238 -16.19 4.74 -4.24
C LEU A 238 -16.30 6.25 -4.46
N LYS A 239 -16.55 7.02 -3.40
CA LYS A 239 -16.65 8.49 -3.50
C LYS A 239 -15.34 9.13 -3.90
N ALA A 240 -14.22 8.71 -3.31
CA ALA A 240 -12.91 9.32 -3.52
C ALA A 240 -12.32 8.99 -4.90
N MET A 241 -12.51 7.76 -5.42
CA MET A 241 -11.79 7.28 -6.61
C MET A 241 -12.61 7.40 -7.89
N VAL A 242 -13.93 7.21 -7.83
CA VAL A 242 -14.79 7.16 -9.02
C VAL A 242 -16.06 8.00 -8.90
N ASN A 243 -16.13 8.88 -7.87
CA ASN A 243 -17.32 9.67 -7.52
C ASN A 243 -18.61 8.82 -7.43
N GLY A 244 -18.46 7.53 -7.09
CA GLY A 244 -19.55 6.56 -7.02
C GLY A 244 -20.25 6.56 -5.67
N GLU A 245 -21.37 5.84 -5.61
CA GLU A 245 -22.22 5.72 -4.42
C GLU A 245 -22.56 4.24 -4.14
N LEU A 246 -22.85 3.92 -2.87
CA LEU A 246 -23.36 2.63 -2.42
C LEU A 246 -24.71 2.81 -1.78
N ILE A 247 -25.76 2.25 -2.39
CA ILE A 247 -27.12 2.19 -1.88
C ILE A 247 -27.35 0.82 -1.26
N LEU A 248 -27.99 0.78 -0.09
CA LEU A 248 -28.29 -0.44 0.63
C LEU A 248 -29.76 -0.47 1.02
N GLU A 249 -30.45 -1.52 0.59
CA GLU A 249 -31.85 -1.79 0.90
C GLU A 249 -31.93 -3.18 1.56
N SER A 250 -32.58 -3.28 2.73
CA SER A 250 -32.77 -4.57 3.40
C SER A 250 -34.11 -4.60 4.12
N LYS A 251 -34.69 -5.78 4.19
CA LYS A 251 -35.93 -6.05 4.92
C LYS A 251 -35.86 -7.42 5.58
N VAL A 252 -36.18 -7.47 6.85
CA VAL A 252 -36.20 -8.72 7.63
C VAL A 252 -37.09 -9.77 6.96
N GLY A 253 -36.57 -10.98 6.76
CA GLY A 253 -37.25 -12.09 6.12
C GLY A 253 -37.37 -12.02 4.59
N VAL A 254 -36.76 -11.00 3.95
CA VAL A 254 -36.82 -10.82 2.49
C VAL A 254 -35.44 -10.87 1.85
N GLY A 255 -34.40 -10.42 2.60
CA GLY A 255 -33.02 -10.33 2.14
C GLY A 255 -32.49 -8.91 2.04
N THR A 256 -31.33 -8.76 1.39
CA THR A 256 -30.62 -7.50 1.23
C THR A 256 -30.25 -7.27 -0.24
N LYS A 257 -30.28 -5.98 -0.64
CA LYS A 257 -29.81 -5.52 -1.96
C LYS A 257 -28.83 -4.38 -1.75
N ALA A 258 -27.59 -4.55 -2.18
CA ALA A 258 -26.56 -3.52 -2.21
C ALA A 258 -26.29 -3.14 -3.67
N VAL A 259 -26.33 -1.84 -4.00
CA VAL A 259 -26.10 -1.34 -5.36
C VAL A 259 -24.97 -0.33 -5.35
N ILE A 260 -23.90 -0.64 -6.06
CA ILE A 260 -22.83 0.32 -6.40
C ILE A 260 -23.26 1.06 -7.65
N MET A 261 -23.20 2.39 -7.64
CA MET A 261 -23.50 3.26 -8.77
C MET A 261 -22.26 4.11 -9.09
N ILE A 262 -21.80 4.07 -10.34
CA ILE A 262 -20.60 4.77 -10.82
C ILE A 262 -20.99 5.66 -12.00
N PRO A 263 -20.81 6.99 -11.93
CA PRO A 263 -21.11 7.90 -13.01
C PRO A 263 -20.31 7.56 -14.27
N LYS A 264 -20.96 7.58 -15.44
CA LYS A 264 -20.31 7.29 -16.74
C LYS A 264 -19.24 8.32 -17.12
N GLU A 265 -19.38 9.57 -16.68
CA GLU A 265 -18.44 10.66 -16.95
C GLU A 265 -17.03 10.44 -16.37
N VAL A 266 -16.89 9.55 -15.38
CA VAL A 266 -15.60 9.22 -14.74
C VAL A 266 -14.86 8.08 -15.46
N ASN A 267 -15.53 7.40 -16.41
CA ASN A 267 -15.03 6.20 -17.08
C ASN A 267 -14.70 6.40 -18.58
N VAL A 268 -14.41 7.65 -18.98
CA VAL A 268 -13.98 8.00 -20.35
C VAL A 268 -12.47 8.09 -20.45
#